data_4a66856990d34a8690d4a1938d076683
#
_entry.id   4a66856990d34a8690d4a1938d076683
#
_cell.length_a   1.000
_cell.length_b   1.000
_cell.length_c   1.000
_cell.angle_alpha   90.00
_cell.angle_beta   90.00
_cell.angle_gamma   90.00
#
_symmetry.space_group_name_H-M   'P 1'
#
loop_
_entity.id
_entity.type
_entity.pdbx_description
1 polymer ?
#
loop_
_entity_poly.entity_id
_entity_poly.type
_entity_poly.pdbx_seq_one_letter_code
_entity_poly.pdbx_strand_id
1 'polypeptide(L)'
;MDAMASETLRKRNPPSSSSTTVPNPVSNDAPVAPSEHPHPAGEIKYKTWLQVVRAILLLTWFNCGAVCINATQFLGAPLYWLNKDYYYAYMALTKQSFGIMGIAGTHWFSPTKVRVSWDKDLRGQFHKNSSGRMVTMFPERLVYIANHQVYTEWLYLWWMAYTSRMHGHIFIILKESLKYVPILGPGMMFYGFIFMARKWISDKPRLQHRLEKLKTRHSGPMSGSQGLDPMWLLIFPEGTNLAANARRTSAKWAEKQGIPDMRHALLPRSTGLLFCLQQLEGTVEWVYDCTIAYEGTP
;
A
#
# COMPACT_ATOMS: atom_id res chain seq x y z
N MET A 1 -14.18 35.87 -26.61
CA MET A 1 -14.63 34.58 -27.21
C MET A 1 -14.39 33.52 -26.15
N ASP A 2 -15.35 33.56 -25.23
CA ASP A 2 -15.44 32.67 -24.07
C ASP A 2 -16.34 31.50 -24.40
N ALA A 3 -16.25 30.52 -23.55
CA ALA A 3 -17.08 29.33 -23.49
C ALA A 3 -16.63 28.13 -24.37
N MET A 4 -16.04 27.16 -23.67
CA MET A 4 -16.32 25.73 -23.74
C MET A 4 -15.19 24.94 -23.07
N ALA A 5 -15.27 24.78 -21.76
CA ALA A 5 -14.57 23.71 -21.04
C ALA A 5 -15.21 23.48 -19.65
N SER A 6 -16.52 23.19 -19.66
CA SER A 6 -17.17 22.70 -18.44
C SER A 6 -18.27 21.76 -18.89
N GLU A 7 -17.94 20.48 -19.04
CA GLU A 7 -18.92 19.39 -18.99
C GLU A 7 -18.21 18.07 -19.26
N THR A 8 -17.92 17.35 -18.19
CA THR A 8 -18.10 15.88 -18.16
C THR A 8 -17.74 15.34 -16.77
N LEU A 9 -18.34 15.88 -15.74
CA LEU A 9 -18.57 15.11 -14.52
C LEU A 9 -19.75 14.18 -14.80
N ARG A 10 -19.45 12.94 -15.18
CA ARG A 10 -20.44 11.91 -15.43
C ARG A 10 -21.19 11.61 -14.15
N LYS A 11 -22.39 12.20 -13.98
CA LYS A 11 -23.35 11.84 -12.93
C LYS A 11 -23.74 10.37 -13.14
N ARG A 12 -23.26 9.48 -12.27
CA ARG A 12 -23.82 8.13 -12.14
C ARG A 12 -25.20 8.26 -11.51
N ASN A 13 -26.26 7.94 -12.24
CA ASN A 13 -27.58 7.75 -11.66
C ASN A 13 -27.53 6.56 -10.69
N PRO A 14 -28.17 6.67 -9.51
CA PRO A 14 -28.30 5.52 -8.63
C PRO A 14 -29.13 4.43 -9.30
N PRO A 15 -28.81 3.15 -9.12
CA PRO A 15 -29.63 2.06 -9.65
C PRO A 15 -31.01 2.09 -8.99
N SER A 16 -32.04 1.89 -9.79
CA SER A 16 -33.43 1.79 -9.37
C SER A 16 -33.59 0.74 -8.26
N SER A 17 -34.32 1.11 -7.23
CA SER A 17 -34.64 0.29 -6.06
C SER A 17 -35.43 -0.96 -6.46
N SER A 18 -34.74 -2.10 -6.60
CA SER A 18 -35.35 -3.40 -6.39
C SER A 18 -35.24 -3.74 -4.92
N SER A 19 -36.39 -3.99 -4.30
CA SER A 19 -36.56 -4.37 -2.90
C SER A 19 -35.83 -5.70 -2.62
N THR A 20 -34.58 -5.65 -2.23
CA THR A 20 -33.87 -6.78 -1.64
C THR A 20 -33.96 -6.63 -0.12
N THR A 21 -34.69 -7.51 0.52
CA THR A 21 -34.77 -7.67 1.97
C THR A 21 -33.37 -7.75 2.55
N VAL A 22 -32.99 -6.73 3.29
CA VAL A 22 -31.73 -6.68 4.04
C VAL A 22 -31.80 -7.76 5.14
N PRO A 23 -30.89 -8.74 5.21
CA PRO A 23 -30.84 -9.67 6.33
C PRO A 23 -30.47 -8.88 7.58
N ASN A 24 -31.20 -9.17 8.68
CA ASN A 24 -30.95 -8.58 10.00
C ASN A 24 -29.45 -8.70 10.39
N PRO A 25 -28.89 -7.73 11.12
CA PRO A 25 -27.53 -7.82 11.61
C PRO A 25 -27.44 -9.01 12.58
N VAL A 26 -26.62 -9.98 12.21
CA VAL A 26 -26.30 -11.13 13.06
C VAL A 26 -25.56 -10.60 14.28
N SER A 27 -26.12 -10.84 15.48
CA SER A 27 -25.49 -10.52 16.76
C SER A 27 -24.10 -11.16 16.84
N ASN A 28 -23.09 -10.36 17.08
CA ASN A 28 -21.66 -10.75 17.08
C ASN A 28 -21.22 -11.54 18.35
N ASP A 29 -22.14 -12.04 19.17
CA ASP A 29 -21.84 -12.64 20.48
C ASP A 29 -22.02 -14.17 20.53
N ALA A 30 -22.35 -14.83 19.41
CA ALA A 30 -22.33 -16.28 19.38
C ALA A 30 -20.88 -16.78 19.22
N PRO A 31 -20.40 -17.72 20.06
CA PRO A 31 -19.13 -18.39 19.82
C PRO A 31 -19.21 -19.06 18.44
N VAL A 32 -18.25 -18.69 17.56
CA VAL A 32 -18.13 -19.36 16.26
C VAL A 32 -17.90 -20.84 16.52
N ALA A 33 -18.86 -21.68 16.17
CA ALA A 33 -18.70 -23.12 16.23
C ALA A 33 -17.43 -23.50 15.42
N PRO A 34 -16.61 -24.43 15.91
CA PRO A 34 -15.44 -24.89 15.15
C PRO A 34 -15.91 -25.33 13.77
N SER A 35 -15.34 -24.76 12.71
CA SER A 35 -15.70 -25.13 11.36
C SER A 35 -15.35 -26.60 11.16
N GLU A 36 -16.32 -27.45 10.83
CA GLU A 36 -16.12 -28.87 10.51
C GLU A 36 -15.32 -29.09 9.22
N HIS A 37 -14.98 -28.00 8.51
CA HIS A 37 -14.17 -28.04 7.30
C HIS A 37 -12.70 -27.78 7.61
N PRO A 38 -11.76 -28.54 7.03
CA PRO A 38 -10.34 -28.29 7.17
C PRO A 38 -10.04 -26.86 6.72
N HIS A 39 -9.20 -26.15 7.48
CA HIS A 39 -8.84 -24.76 7.22
C HIS A 39 -8.40 -24.61 5.76
N PRO A 40 -8.96 -23.66 4.97
CA PRO A 40 -8.65 -23.52 3.54
C PRO A 40 -7.16 -23.28 3.25
N ALA A 41 -6.39 -22.80 4.21
CA ALA A 41 -4.94 -22.69 4.13
C ALA A 41 -4.22 -24.05 4.10
N GLY A 42 -4.93 -25.16 4.27
CA GLY A 42 -4.39 -26.51 4.27
C GLY A 42 -3.73 -26.92 5.58
N GLU A 43 -3.22 -28.16 5.62
CA GLU A 43 -2.52 -28.70 6.77
C GLU A 43 -1.19 -27.99 7.00
N ILE A 44 -0.75 -27.95 8.26
CA ILE A 44 0.55 -27.42 8.66
C ILE A 44 1.65 -28.28 8.01
N LYS A 45 2.31 -27.77 6.97
CA LYS A 45 3.30 -28.53 6.18
C LYS A 45 4.56 -28.93 6.95
N TYR A 46 4.86 -28.25 8.05
CA TYR A 46 6.12 -28.42 8.77
C TYR A 46 5.88 -28.70 10.25
N LYS A 47 6.69 -29.58 10.85
CA LYS A 47 6.71 -29.78 12.31
C LYS A 47 7.05 -28.45 13.01
N THR A 48 6.52 -28.25 14.22
CA THR A 48 6.65 -26.99 14.98
C THR A 48 8.10 -26.51 15.10
N TRP A 49 9.05 -27.40 15.40
CA TRP A 49 10.46 -27.03 15.52
C TRP A 49 11.05 -26.50 14.19
N LEU A 50 10.63 -27.09 13.06
CA LEU A 50 11.06 -26.68 11.73
C LEU A 50 10.49 -25.29 11.36
N GLN A 51 9.27 -25.01 11.79
CA GLN A 51 8.67 -23.67 11.64
C GLN A 51 9.46 -22.62 12.42
N VAL A 52 9.88 -22.95 13.66
CA VAL A 52 10.73 -22.05 14.48
C VAL A 52 12.07 -21.77 13.78
N VAL A 53 12.74 -22.83 13.29
CA VAL A 53 14.00 -22.66 12.55
C VAL A 53 13.80 -21.76 11.32
N ARG A 54 12.76 -22.01 10.53
CA ARG A 54 12.44 -21.18 9.36
C ARG A 54 12.16 -19.71 9.74
N ALA A 55 11.44 -19.47 10.83
CA ALA A 55 11.18 -18.12 11.33
C ALA A 55 12.47 -17.43 11.75
N ILE A 56 13.36 -18.12 12.47
CA ILE A 56 14.68 -17.59 12.86
C ILE A 56 15.51 -17.25 11.62
N LEU A 57 15.57 -18.15 10.64
CA LEU A 57 16.30 -17.91 9.39
C LEU A 57 15.73 -16.71 8.62
N LEU A 58 14.40 -16.60 8.50
CA LEU A 58 13.75 -15.46 7.88
C LEU A 58 14.09 -14.15 8.59
N LEU A 59 13.96 -14.12 9.93
CA LEU A 59 14.26 -12.94 10.73
C LEU A 59 15.74 -12.53 10.62
N THR A 60 16.65 -13.50 10.69
CA THR A 60 18.08 -13.24 10.53
C THR A 60 18.39 -12.70 9.15
N TRP A 61 17.92 -13.34 8.11
CA TRP A 61 18.11 -12.91 6.73
C TRP A 61 17.54 -11.51 6.49
N PHE A 62 16.32 -11.26 6.96
CA PHE A 62 15.66 -9.96 6.80
C PHE A 62 16.40 -8.84 7.53
N ASN A 63 16.80 -9.08 8.79
CA ASN A 63 17.54 -8.06 9.56
C ASN A 63 18.95 -7.81 8.99
N CYS A 64 19.69 -8.85 8.62
CA CYS A 64 21.00 -8.67 7.98
C CYS A 64 20.88 -7.88 6.68
N GLY A 65 19.89 -8.23 5.82
CA GLY A 65 19.66 -7.49 4.59
C GLY A 65 19.26 -6.03 4.83
N ALA A 66 18.41 -5.76 5.83
CA ALA A 66 18.02 -4.42 6.20
C ALA A 66 19.21 -3.60 6.74
N VAL A 67 20.09 -4.21 7.54
CA VAL A 67 21.34 -3.57 8.02
C VAL A 67 22.26 -3.23 6.84
N CYS A 68 22.47 -4.16 5.91
CA CYS A 68 23.27 -3.91 4.72
C CYS A 68 22.70 -2.74 3.89
N ILE A 69 21.38 -2.74 3.66
CA ILE A 69 20.71 -1.65 2.93
C ILE A 69 20.89 -0.32 3.69
N ASN A 70 20.67 -0.30 5.01
CA ASN A 70 20.89 0.92 5.79
C ASN A 70 22.33 1.41 5.70
N ALA A 71 23.31 0.52 5.78
CA ALA A 71 24.72 0.89 5.62
C ALA A 71 24.95 1.59 4.27
N THR A 72 24.40 1.05 3.18
CA THR A 72 24.50 1.71 1.87
C THR A 72 23.77 3.05 1.83
N GLN A 73 22.63 3.19 2.51
CA GLN A 73 21.92 4.47 2.62
C GLN A 73 22.76 5.54 3.34
N PHE A 74 23.41 5.17 4.44
CA PHE A 74 24.29 6.10 5.15
C PHE A 74 25.53 6.48 4.30
N LEU A 75 26.10 5.53 3.55
CA LEU A 75 27.18 5.82 2.60
C LEU A 75 26.74 6.78 1.48
N GLY A 76 25.50 6.67 1.02
CA GLY A 76 24.92 7.55 0.01
C GLY A 76 24.38 8.88 0.56
N ALA A 77 24.22 9.03 1.86
CA ALA A 77 23.65 10.24 2.47
C ALA A 77 24.38 11.55 2.08
N PRO A 78 25.71 11.59 1.97
CA PRO A 78 26.44 12.79 1.55
C PRO A 78 26.07 13.31 0.17
N LEU A 79 25.53 12.46 -0.72
CA LEU A 79 25.01 12.88 -2.03
C LEU A 79 23.95 13.97 -1.91
N TYR A 80 23.23 14.05 -0.79
CA TYR A 80 22.20 15.06 -0.55
C TYR A 80 22.75 16.50 -0.62
N TRP A 81 23.98 16.70 -0.17
CA TRP A 81 24.65 18.02 -0.23
C TRP A 81 25.37 18.25 -1.56
N LEU A 82 25.78 17.19 -2.25
CA LEU A 82 26.45 17.29 -3.54
C LEU A 82 25.46 17.48 -4.69
N ASN A 83 24.47 16.61 -4.79
CA ASN A 83 23.43 16.66 -5.83
C ASN A 83 22.19 15.90 -5.36
N LYS A 84 21.08 16.63 -5.15
CA LYS A 84 19.84 16.04 -4.65
C LYS A 84 19.21 15.04 -5.61
N ASP A 85 19.34 15.25 -6.91
CA ASP A 85 18.73 14.36 -7.91
C ASP A 85 19.40 12.99 -7.91
N TYR A 86 20.74 12.96 -7.83
CA TYR A 86 21.48 11.71 -7.65
C TYR A 86 21.23 11.07 -6.29
N TYR A 87 21.06 11.88 -5.25
CA TYR A 87 20.68 11.34 -3.92
C TYR A 87 19.33 10.63 -3.97
N TYR A 88 18.29 11.23 -4.57
CA TYR A 88 16.98 10.59 -4.67
C TYR A 88 17.00 9.34 -5.55
N ALA A 89 17.75 9.36 -6.64
CA ALA A 89 17.96 8.19 -7.48
C ALA A 89 18.63 7.04 -6.71
N TYR A 90 19.67 7.36 -5.94
CA TYR A 90 20.37 6.38 -5.12
C TYR A 90 19.46 5.81 -4.01
N MET A 91 18.67 6.64 -3.34
CA MET A 91 17.71 6.17 -2.33
C MET A 91 16.60 5.33 -2.96
N ALA A 92 16.17 5.63 -4.17
CA ALA A 92 15.23 4.80 -4.93
C ALA A 92 15.83 3.41 -5.24
N LEU A 93 17.11 3.33 -5.60
CA LEU A 93 17.81 2.06 -5.81
C LEU A 93 17.87 1.23 -4.53
N THR A 94 18.17 1.84 -3.37
CA THR A 94 18.17 1.13 -2.09
C THR A 94 16.76 0.65 -1.70
N LYS A 95 15.73 1.44 -2.00
CA LYS A 95 14.32 1.06 -1.83
C LYS A 95 13.94 -0.10 -2.74
N GLN A 96 14.40 -0.09 -3.98
CA GLN A 96 14.26 -1.18 -4.93
C GLN A 96 14.85 -2.48 -4.37
N SER A 97 16.07 -2.42 -3.84
CA SER A 97 16.76 -3.55 -3.22
C SER A 97 15.97 -4.10 -2.01
N PHE A 98 15.41 -3.21 -1.18
CA PHE A 98 14.53 -3.62 -0.08
C PHE A 98 13.26 -4.33 -0.55
N GLY A 99 12.62 -3.82 -1.60
CA GLY A 99 11.45 -4.47 -2.22
C GLY A 99 11.77 -5.87 -2.74
N ILE A 100 12.89 -6.02 -3.45
CA ILE A 100 13.36 -7.33 -3.95
C ILE A 100 13.65 -8.27 -2.78
N MET A 101 14.28 -7.79 -1.72
CA MET A 101 14.53 -8.56 -0.50
C MET A 101 13.22 -9.05 0.13
N GLY A 102 12.21 -8.19 0.26
CA GLY A 102 10.89 -8.58 0.78
C GLY A 102 10.23 -9.66 -0.08
N ILE A 103 10.23 -9.48 -1.39
CA ILE A 103 9.65 -10.44 -2.35
C ILE A 103 10.39 -11.79 -2.30
N ALA A 104 11.71 -11.77 -2.28
CA ALA A 104 12.51 -12.99 -2.16
C ALA A 104 12.25 -13.73 -0.85
N GLY A 105 12.10 -13.00 0.25
CA GLY A 105 11.74 -13.56 1.55
C GLY A 105 10.39 -14.26 1.52
N THR A 106 9.36 -13.67 0.92
CA THR A 106 8.07 -14.34 0.76
C THR A 106 8.18 -15.58 -0.11
N HIS A 107 8.95 -15.52 -1.19
CA HIS A 107 9.13 -16.67 -2.09
C HIS A 107 9.81 -17.87 -1.40
N TRP A 108 10.84 -17.62 -0.61
CA TRP A 108 11.62 -18.71 0.03
C TRP A 108 11.00 -19.22 1.32
N PHE A 109 10.43 -18.34 2.14
CA PHE A 109 9.97 -18.71 3.48
C PHE A 109 8.46 -18.88 3.58
N SER A 110 7.68 -18.25 2.73
CA SER A 110 6.22 -18.34 2.72
C SER A 110 5.67 -18.24 1.29
N PRO A 111 5.98 -19.25 0.44
CA PRO A 111 5.54 -19.23 -0.96
C PRO A 111 4.01 -19.21 -1.02
N THR A 112 3.49 -18.15 -1.60
CA THR A 112 2.05 -17.89 -1.71
C THR A 112 1.66 -17.82 -3.18
N LYS A 113 0.53 -18.44 -3.53
CA LYS A 113 -0.08 -18.28 -4.86
C LYS A 113 -0.91 -17.01 -4.86
N VAL A 114 -0.48 -16.01 -5.62
CA VAL A 114 -1.22 -14.77 -5.82
C VAL A 114 -2.10 -14.92 -7.05
N ARG A 115 -3.42 -14.75 -6.86
CA ARG A 115 -4.38 -14.65 -7.95
C ARG A 115 -4.75 -13.20 -8.14
N VAL A 116 -4.61 -12.68 -9.35
CA VAL A 116 -4.92 -11.29 -9.67
C VAL A 116 -6.12 -11.29 -10.60
N SER A 117 -7.14 -10.53 -10.24
CA SER A 117 -8.27 -10.18 -11.11
C SER A 117 -8.31 -8.66 -11.27
N TRP A 118 -8.80 -8.20 -12.39
CA TRP A 118 -8.86 -6.76 -12.69
C TRP A 118 -10.12 -6.41 -13.45
N ASP A 119 -10.53 -5.16 -13.35
CA ASP A 119 -11.67 -4.64 -14.07
C ASP A 119 -11.39 -4.47 -15.59
N LYS A 120 -12.44 -4.36 -16.36
CA LYS A 120 -12.36 -4.20 -17.81
C LYS A 120 -11.60 -2.95 -18.23
N ASP A 121 -11.62 -1.92 -17.41
CA ASP A 121 -10.92 -0.65 -17.65
C ASP A 121 -9.39 -0.78 -17.62
N LEU A 122 -8.87 -1.85 -16.99
CA LEU A 122 -7.44 -2.16 -16.96
C LEU A 122 -6.99 -3.14 -18.05
N ARG A 123 -7.84 -3.41 -19.03
CA ARG A 123 -7.45 -4.27 -20.17
C ARG A 123 -6.24 -3.69 -20.90
N GLY A 124 -5.30 -4.58 -21.23
CA GLY A 124 -4.06 -4.18 -21.90
C GLY A 124 -2.95 -3.71 -20.96
N GLN A 125 -3.22 -3.56 -19.66
CA GLN A 125 -2.17 -3.21 -18.70
C GLN A 125 -1.51 -4.42 -18.04
N PHE A 126 -2.08 -5.62 -18.19
CA PHE A 126 -1.56 -6.88 -17.67
C PHE A 126 -1.09 -7.77 -18.81
N HIS A 127 0.18 -8.15 -18.79
CA HIS A 127 0.80 -8.99 -19.80
C HIS A 127 1.56 -10.15 -19.15
N LYS A 128 1.75 -11.22 -19.93
CA LYS A 128 2.74 -12.26 -19.59
C LYS A 128 3.94 -12.05 -20.51
N ASN A 129 5.12 -12.00 -19.92
CA ASN A 129 6.36 -11.99 -20.72
C ASN A 129 6.65 -13.38 -21.32
N SER A 130 7.72 -13.47 -22.12
CA SER A 130 8.16 -14.72 -22.76
C SER A 130 8.45 -15.86 -21.77
N SER A 131 8.78 -15.55 -20.51
CA SER A 131 8.98 -16.54 -19.44
C SER A 131 7.68 -16.86 -18.67
N GLY A 132 6.52 -16.41 -19.14
CA GLY A 132 5.22 -16.65 -18.49
C GLY A 132 4.99 -15.83 -17.20
N ARG A 133 5.89 -14.92 -16.85
CA ARG A 133 5.75 -14.06 -15.65
C ARG A 133 4.82 -12.89 -15.95
N MET A 134 4.03 -12.50 -14.95
CA MET A 134 3.18 -11.32 -15.05
C MET A 134 4.03 -10.05 -15.06
N VAL A 135 3.72 -9.16 -15.99
CA VAL A 135 4.28 -7.81 -16.11
C VAL A 135 3.09 -6.87 -16.22
N THR A 136 3.14 -5.76 -15.53
CA THR A 136 2.11 -4.73 -15.61
C THR A 136 2.67 -3.45 -16.21
N MET A 137 1.82 -2.72 -16.93
CA MET A 137 2.16 -1.45 -17.58
C MET A 137 1.32 -0.33 -16.95
N PHE A 138 1.49 -0.15 -15.64
CA PHE A 138 0.80 0.91 -14.92
C PHE A 138 1.52 2.25 -15.09
N PRO A 139 0.79 3.37 -14.98
CA PRO A 139 1.38 4.70 -15.04
C PRO A 139 2.53 4.88 -14.03
N GLU A 140 3.53 5.67 -14.41
CA GLU A 140 4.68 5.98 -13.54
C GLU A 140 4.28 6.79 -12.31
N ARG A 141 3.14 7.51 -12.39
CA ARG A 141 2.64 8.31 -11.27
C ARG A 141 1.17 7.99 -11.02
N LEU A 142 0.89 7.53 -9.81
CA LEU A 142 -0.47 7.20 -9.38
C LEU A 142 -0.63 7.25 -7.85
N VAL A 143 -1.86 7.38 -7.40
CA VAL A 143 -2.25 7.08 -6.03
C VAL A 143 -2.75 5.64 -5.98
N TYR A 144 -2.16 4.85 -5.10
CA TYR A 144 -2.46 3.44 -4.92
C TYR A 144 -3.18 3.24 -3.60
N ILE A 145 -4.46 2.92 -3.62
CA ILE A 145 -5.24 2.67 -2.41
C ILE A 145 -5.48 1.18 -2.23
N ALA A 146 -5.51 0.72 -0.99
CA ALA A 146 -5.80 -0.66 -0.66
C ALA A 146 -6.53 -0.78 0.69
N ASN A 147 -7.27 -1.87 0.88
CA ASN A 147 -7.76 -2.28 2.19
C ASN A 147 -6.60 -2.78 3.08
N HIS A 148 -6.83 -2.85 4.40
CA HIS A 148 -5.77 -3.20 5.36
C HIS A 148 -6.25 -4.24 6.37
N GLN A 149 -6.26 -5.52 5.98
CA GLN A 149 -6.68 -6.63 6.86
C GLN A 149 -5.53 -7.10 7.77
N VAL A 150 -4.35 -7.33 7.20
CA VAL A 150 -3.16 -7.84 7.91
C VAL A 150 -1.94 -6.94 7.72
N TYR A 151 -0.94 -7.08 8.59
CA TYR A 151 0.25 -6.23 8.54
C TYR A 151 1.16 -6.44 7.31
N THR A 152 1.06 -7.59 6.63
CA THR A 152 1.97 -7.98 5.55
C THR A 152 1.50 -7.61 4.15
N GLU A 153 0.37 -6.95 4.01
CA GLU A 153 -0.19 -6.57 2.70
C GLU A 153 0.72 -5.69 1.87
N TRP A 154 1.50 -4.84 2.53
CA TRP A 154 2.47 -3.99 1.84
C TRP A 154 3.47 -4.82 0.99
N LEU A 155 3.76 -6.08 1.35
CA LEU A 155 4.61 -6.97 0.56
C LEU A 155 3.98 -7.31 -0.80
N TYR A 156 2.67 -7.61 -0.82
CA TYR A 156 1.95 -7.92 -2.06
C TYR A 156 1.76 -6.69 -2.93
N LEU A 157 1.51 -5.53 -2.32
CA LEU A 157 1.45 -4.25 -3.04
C LEU A 157 2.81 -3.86 -3.62
N TRP A 158 3.90 -4.14 -2.89
CA TRP A 158 5.25 -3.95 -3.39
C TRP A 158 5.61 -4.93 -4.51
N TRP A 159 5.14 -6.18 -4.40
CA TRP A 159 5.26 -7.16 -5.48
C TRP A 159 4.53 -6.68 -6.74
N MET A 160 3.33 -6.11 -6.63
CA MET A 160 2.64 -5.49 -7.77
C MET A 160 3.47 -4.36 -8.38
N ALA A 161 4.06 -3.50 -7.57
CA ALA A 161 4.97 -2.47 -8.07
C ALA A 161 6.24 -3.06 -8.72
N TYR A 162 6.72 -4.19 -8.25
CA TYR A 162 7.82 -4.91 -8.90
C TYR A 162 7.44 -5.36 -10.31
N THR A 163 6.20 -5.85 -10.52
CA THR A 163 5.74 -6.24 -11.87
C THR A 163 5.68 -5.07 -12.85
N SER A 164 5.51 -3.84 -12.35
CA SER A 164 5.54 -2.58 -13.10
C SER A 164 6.92 -1.89 -13.12
N ARG A 165 7.97 -2.49 -12.53
CA ARG A 165 9.28 -1.86 -12.32
C ARG A 165 9.26 -0.60 -11.44
N MET A 166 8.20 -0.42 -10.66
CA MET A 166 7.96 0.75 -9.81
C MET A 166 8.34 0.54 -8.32
N HIS A 167 8.92 -0.60 -7.97
CA HIS A 167 9.22 -0.98 -6.59
C HIS A 167 10.27 -0.11 -5.88
N GLY A 168 11.03 0.70 -6.62
CA GLY A 168 11.89 1.76 -6.06
C GLY A 168 11.18 3.11 -5.84
N HIS A 169 9.96 3.25 -6.34
CA HIS A 169 9.24 4.53 -6.41
C HIS A 169 7.94 4.54 -5.59
N ILE A 170 7.77 3.57 -4.69
CA ILE A 170 6.66 3.56 -3.74
C ILE A 170 6.94 4.53 -2.59
N PHE A 171 5.94 5.33 -2.24
CA PHE A 171 5.90 6.16 -1.05
C PHE A 171 4.69 5.72 -0.22
N ILE A 172 4.89 5.50 1.06
CA ILE A 172 3.86 4.94 1.94
C ILE A 172 3.55 5.92 3.06
N ILE A 173 2.25 6.11 3.36
CA ILE A 173 1.83 6.86 4.54
C ILE A 173 1.77 5.89 5.73
N LEU A 174 2.59 6.15 6.73
CA LEU A 174 2.83 5.26 7.87
C LEU A 174 2.50 5.93 9.21
N LYS A 175 2.28 5.10 10.23
CA LYS A 175 2.18 5.56 11.61
C LYS A 175 3.54 6.09 12.10
N GLU A 176 3.54 7.24 12.76
CA GLU A 176 4.77 7.92 13.22
C GLU A 176 5.67 7.04 14.11
N SER A 177 5.08 6.17 14.94
CA SER A 177 5.87 5.28 15.79
C SER A 177 6.81 4.33 15.03
N LEU A 178 6.54 4.06 13.75
CA LEU A 178 7.38 3.17 12.93
C LEU A 178 8.76 3.77 12.62
N LYS A 179 8.92 5.10 12.67
CA LYS A 179 10.23 5.74 12.47
C LYS A 179 11.23 5.42 13.58
N TYR A 180 10.75 4.94 14.74
CA TYR A 180 11.59 4.58 15.89
C TYR A 180 11.92 3.08 15.96
N VAL A 181 11.42 2.28 15.02
CA VAL A 181 11.76 0.85 14.94
C VAL A 181 13.24 0.73 14.57
N PRO A 182 14.07 0.05 15.40
CA PRO A 182 15.48 -0.15 15.10
C PRO A 182 15.69 -0.72 13.69
N ILE A 183 16.73 -0.29 13.01
CA ILE A 183 17.11 -0.69 11.65
C ILE A 183 16.10 -0.21 10.60
N LEU A 184 14.82 -0.54 10.74
CA LEU A 184 13.79 -0.24 9.74
C LEU A 184 13.40 1.24 9.71
N GLY A 185 13.33 1.89 10.89
CA GLY A 185 12.94 3.30 10.99
C GLY A 185 13.83 4.24 10.18
N PRO A 186 15.16 4.23 10.40
CA PRO A 186 16.08 5.01 9.57
C PRO A 186 15.94 4.72 8.07
N GLY A 187 15.85 3.45 7.68
CA GLY A 187 15.66 3.05 6.28
C GLY A 187 14.40 3.67 5.67
N MET A 188 13.27 3.59 6.39
CA MET A 188 12.01 4.19 5.94
C MET A 188 12.09 5.73 5.84
N MET A 189 12.88 6.38 6.69
CA MET A 189 13.12 7.83 6.58
C MET A 189 13.92 8.18 5.32
N PHE A 190 14.96 7.42 5.00
CA PHE A 190 15.72 7.57 3.75
C PHE A 190 14.85 7.33 2.51
N TYR A 191 13.88 6.43 2.58
CA TYR A 191 12.92 6.20 1.50
C TYR A 191 11.93 7.34 1.27
N GLY A 192 11.91 8.34 2.16
CA GLY A 192 11.00 9.46 2.07
C GLY A 192 9.55 9.12 2.41
N PHE A 193 9.32 8.04 3.18
CA PHE A 193 7.98 7.68 3.63
C PHE A 193 7.37 8.77 4.51
N ILE A 194 6.05 8.85 4.50
CA ILE A 194 5.30 9.92 5.17
C ILE A 194 4.78 9.39 6.51
N PHE A 195 5.27 9.96 7.61
CA PHE A 195 4.89 9.53 8.96
C PHE A 195 3.82 10.44 9.55
N MET A 196 2.72 9.85 10.04
CA MET A 196 1.55 10.52 10.58
C MET A 196 1.31 10.13 12.04
N ALA A 197 1.12 11.13 12.89
CA ALA A 197 0.76 10.94 14.31
C ALA A 197 -0.72 10.57 14.50
N ARG A 198 -1.52 10.60 13.42
CA ARG A 198 -2.99 10.42 13.40
C ARG A 198 -3.76 11.53 14.12
N LYS A 199 -3.17 12.72 14.17
CA LYS A 199 -3.79 13.97 14.63
C LYS A 199 -3.83 14.95 13.48
N TRP A 200 -5.00 15.12 12.85
CA TRP A 200 -5.16 15.87 11.61
C TRP A 200 -4.55 17.28 11.67
N ILE A 201 -4.78 18.00 12.77
CA ILE A 201 -4.28 19.38 12.92
C ILE A 201 -2.76 19.45 12.81
N SER A 202 -2.04 18.54 13.45
CA SER A 202 -0.57 18.51 13.41
C SER A 202 -0.01 17.80 12.18
N ASP A 203 -0.78 16.88 11.61
CA ASP A 203 -0.33 16.06 10.48
C ASP A 203 -0.51 16.76 9.15
N LYS A 204 -1.55 17.60 8.99
CA LYS A 204 -1.86 18.29 7.73
C LYS A 204 -0.70 19.10 7.17
N PRO A 205 -0.01 19.99 7.93
CA PRO A 205 1.13 20.74 7.41
C PRO A 205 2.31 19.84 6.99
N ARG A 206 2.56 18.79 7.78
CA ARG A 206 3.62 17.81 7.48
C ARG A 206 3.31 17.02 6.22
N LEU A 207 2.08 16.55 6.08
CA LEU A 207 1.61 15.84 4.89
C LEU A 207 1.71 16.73 3.66
N GLN A 208 1.22 17.97 3.74
CA GLN A 208 1.31 18.95 2.67
C GLN A 208 2.77 19.12 2.21
N HIS A 209 3.69 19.43 3.13
CA HIS A 209 5.10 19.61 2.80
C HIS A 209 5.72 18.36 2.13
N ARG A 210 5.32 17.15 2.54
CA ARG A 210 5.81 15.92 1.91
C ARG A 210 5.23 15.71 0.52
N LEU A 211 3.95 15.99 0.31
CA LEU A 211 3.32 15.90 -1.00
C LEU A 211 3.87 16.96 -1.97
N GLU A 212 4.15 18.17 -1.50
CA GLU A 212 4.81 19.21 -2.30
C GLU A 212 6.19 18.74 -2.80
N LYS A 213 6.97 18.05 -1.98
CA LYS A 213 8.23 17.45 -2.41
C LYS A 213 8.05 16.42 -3.53
N LEU A 214 6.96 15.64 -3.50
CA LEU A 214 6.67 14.66 -4.56
C LEU A 214 6.21 15.32 -5.88
N LYS A 215 5.93 16.61 -5.87
CA LYS A 215 5.59 17.41 -7.05
C LYS A 215 6.76 18.23 -7.59
N THR A 216 7.88 18.23 -6.88
CA THR A 216 9.07 18.97 -7.32
C THR A 216 9.59 18.38 -8.61
N ARG A 217 9.88 19.25 -9.56
CA ARG A 217 10.52 18.87 -10.82
C ARG A 217 12.01 18.71 -10.61
N HIS A 218 12.55 17.67 -11.19
CA HIS A 218 13.95 17.29 -11.14
C HIS A 218 14.50 17.14 -12.56
N SER A 219 15.81 17.20 -12.71
CA SER A 219 16.51 16.93 -13.97
C SER A 219 17.48 15.76 -13.85
N GLY A 220 17.25 14.91 -12.86
CA GLY A 220 18.11 13.80 -12.53
C GLY A 220 17.83 12.52 -13.32
N PRO A 221 18.56 11.45 -13.01
CA PRO A 221 18.50 10.19 -13.78
C PRO A 221 17.16 9.45 -13.68
N MET A 222 16.28 9.84 -12.73
CA MET A 222 14.93 9.24 -12.59
C MET A 222 13.85 10.07 -13.27
N SER A 223 14.14 11.34 -13.61
CA SER A 223 13.12 12.27 -14.05
C SER A 223 12.53 11.85 -15.40
N GLY A 224 11.21 11.74 -15.46
CA GLY A 224 10.48 11.50 -16.69
C GLY A 224 10.46 12.71 -17.62
N SER A 225 9.77 12.59 -18.77
CA SER A 225 9.70 13.63 -19.81
C SER A 225 9.17 14.98 -19.31
N GLN A 226 8.39 15.01 -18.24
CA GLN A 226 7.87 16.24 -17.62
C GLN A 226 8.76 16.76 -16.46
N GLY A 227 9.92 16.17 -16.22
CA GLY A 227 10.78 16.48 -15.08
C GLY A 227 10.23 16.02 -13.74
N LEU A 228 9.21 15.16 -13.72
CA LEU A 228 8.65 14.58 -12.50
C LEU A 228 9.21 13.17 -12.30
N ASP A 229 9.66 12.89 -11.09
CA ASP A 229 10.11 11.55 -10.73
C ASP A 229 8.93 10.57 -10.65
N PRO A 230 9.13 9.29 -11.02
CA PRO A 230 8.12 8.26 -10.84
C PRO A 230 7.66 8.17 -9.37
N MET A 231 6.35 7.99 -9.14
CA MET A 231 5.79 8.02 -7.78
C MET A 231 4.50 7.21 -7.68
N TRP A 232 4.50 6.19 -6.84
CA TRP A 232 3.30 5.51 -6.39
C TRP A 232 3.04 5.84 -4.93
N LEU A 233 2.02 6.61 -4.65
CA LEU A 233 1.64 6.95 -3.27
C LEU A 233 0.67 5.90 -2.73
N LEU A 234 1.16 5.00 -1.90
CA LEU A 234 0.37 3.96 -1.25
C LEU A 234 -0.34 4.51 -0.01
N ILE A 235 -1.65 4.40 -0.02
CA ILE A 235 -2.53 4.83 1.06
C ILE A 235 -3.44 3.68 1.46
N PHE A 236 -3.57 3.44 2.76
CA PHE A 236 -4.62 2.60 3.33
C PHE A 236 -5.71 3.52 3.90
N PRO A 237 -6.83 3.75 3.19
CA PRO A 237 -7.84 4.73 3.61
C PRO A 237 -8.51 4.38 4.95
N GLU A 238 -8.46 3.12 5.36
CA GLU A 238 -8.93 2.66 6.68
C GLU A 238 -8.14 3.29 7.85
N GLY A 239 -6.90 3.71 7.58
CA GLY A 239 -5.99 4.35 8.55
C GLY A 239 -5.43 3.42 9.62
N THR A 240 -5.82 2.15 9.62
CA THR A 240 -5.29 1.09 10.51
C THR A 240 -5.68 -0.28 9.94
N ASN A 241 -5.02 -1.35 10.41
CA ASN A 241 -5.39 -2.72 10.06
C ASN A 241 -6.68 -3.17 10.76
N LEU A 242 -7.28 -4.24 10.26
CA LEU A 242 -8.51 -4.84 10.74
C LEU A 242 -8.29 -5.58 12.08
N ALA A 243 -8.06 -4.83 13.16
CA ALA A 243 -7.96 -5.35 14.51
C ALA A 243 -9.29 -5.17 15.28
N ALA A 244 -9.53 -5.98 16.31
CA ALA A 244 -10.77 -5.97 17.08
C ALA A 244 -11.16 -4.57 17.62
N ASN A 245 -10.18 -3.80 18.11
CA ASN A 245 -10.45 -2.42 18.58
C ASN A 245 -10.78 -1.45 17.43
N ALA A 246 -10.12 -1.62 16.28
CA ALA A 246 -10.39 -0.81 15.09
C ALA A 246 -11.79 -1.11 14.57
N ARG A 247 -12.18 -2.39 14.57
CA ARG A 247 -13.52 -2.85 14.19
C ARG A 247 -14.61 -2.22 15.06
N ARG A 248 -14.46 -2.27 16.39
CA ARG A 248 -15.42 -1.62 17.31
C ARG A 248 -15.53 -0.12 17.06
N THR A 249 -14.43 0.54 16.76
CA THR A 249 -14.41 1.99 16.45
C THR A 249 -15.10 2.28 15.11
N SER A 250 -14.91 1.45 14.11
CA SER A 250 -15.60 1.55 12.81
C SER A 250 -17.11 1.39 12.98
N ALA A 251 -17.55 0.35 13.69
CA ALA A 251 -18.96 0.10 13.94
C ALA A 251 -19.66 1.27 14.67
N LYS A 252 -19.04 1.81 15.73
CA LYS A 252 -19.56 2.98 16.44
C LYS A 252 -19.66 4.22 15.56
N TRP A 253 -18.71 4.38 14.64
CA TRP A 253 -18.75 5.49 13.70
C TRP A 253 -19.84 5.29 12.64
N ALA A 254 -20.01 4.06 12.13
CA ALA A 254 -21.07 3.69 11.20
C ALA A 254 -22.45 3.99 11.80
N GLU A 255 -22.69 3.54 13.03
CA GLU A 255 -23.93 3.81 13.80
C GLU A 255 -24.19 5.30 13.93
N LYS A 256 -23.17 6.09 14.32
CA LYS A 256 -23.29 7.55 14.43
C LYS A 256 -23.65 8.25 13.12
N GLN A 257 -23.19 7.70 11.98
CA GLN A 257 -23.45 8.26 10.66
C GLN A 257 -24.72 7.69 10.00
N GLY A 258 -25.38 6.70 10.61
CA GLY A 258 -26.53 6.02 10.03
C GLY A 258 -26.20 5.21 8.76
N ILE A 259 -24.97 4.72 8.63
CA ILE A 259 -24.52 3.93 7.47
C ILE A 259 -24.18 2.50 7.89
N PRO A 260 -24.35 1.49 7.01
CA PRO A 260 -23.95 0.12 7.33
C PRO A 260 -22.42 0.00 7.49
N ASP A 261 -21.96 -0.72 8.52
CA ASP A 261 -20.55 -1.06 8.68
C ASP A 261 -20.13 -2.17 7.71
N MET A 262 -18.86 -2.17 7.31
CA MET A 262 -18.33 -3.18 6.41
C MET A 262 -17.97 -4.47 7.18
N ARG A 263 -18.24 -5.63 6.58
CA ARG A 263 -17.95 -6.93 7.21
C ARG A 263 -16.48 -7.29 7.22
N HIS A 264 -15.78 -7.09 6.11
CA HIS A 264 -14.40 -7.58 5.88
C HIS A 264 -13.36 -6.46 5.74
N ALA A 265 -13.75 -5.21 5.91
CA ALA A 265 -12.90 -4.04 5.87
C ALA A 265 -13.36 -3.02 6.94
N LEU A 266 -12.56 -2.02 7.22
CA LEU A 266 -12.98 -0.88 8.01
C LEU A 266 -13.53 0.23 7.09
N LEU A 267 -14.40 1.06 7.62
CA LEU A 267 -14.89 2.21 6.86
C LEU A 267 -13.74 3.16 6.52
N PRO A 268 -13.60 3.56 5.25
CA PRO A 268 -12.50 4.40 4.81
C PRO A 268 -12.65 5.83 5.33
N ARG A 269 -11.53 6.43 5.74
CA ARG A 269 -11.44 7.83 6.12
C ARG A 269 -11.07 8.67 4.91
N SER A 270 -12.07 9.31 4.31
CA SER A 270 -11.93 10.05 3.05
C SER A 270 -11.09 11.33 3.15
N THR A 271 -11.06 12.00 4.33
CA THR A 271 -10.40 13.31 4.50
C THR A 271 -8.92 13.29 4.10
N GLY A 272 -8.17 12.27 4.55
CA GLY A 272 -6.74 12.15 4.22
C GLY A 272 -6.51 11.83 2.75
N LEU A 273 -7.29 10.95 2.17
CA LEU A 273 -7.22 10.58 0.76
C LEU A 273 -7.56 11.80 -0.12
N LEU A 274 -8.69 12.47 0.13
CA LEU A 274 -9.09 13.66 -0.61
C LEU A 274 -8.01 14.74 -0.57
N PHE A 275 -7.42 14.98 0.61
CA PHE A 275 -6.34 15.94 0.75
C PHE A 275 -5.12 15.55 -0.11
N CYS A 276 -4.73 14.26 -0.12
CA CYS A 276 -3.64 13.80 -0.98
C CYS A 276 -3.94 14.01 -2.46
N LEU A 277 -5.15 13.70 -2.91
CA LEU A 277 -5.56 13.88 -4.30
C LEU A 277 -5.54 15.36 -4.70
N GLN A 278 -6.09 16.25 -3.86
CA GLN A 278 -6.06 17.71 -4.10
C GLN A 278 -4.62 18.26 -4.14
N GLN A 279 -3.75 17.78 -3.23
CA GLN A 279 -2.36 18.25 -3.21
C GLN A 279 -1.54 17.72 -4.39
N LEU A 280 -1.88 16.58 -4.97
CA LEU A 280 -1.19 15.98 -6.12
C LEU A 280 -1.84 16.33 -7.46
N GLU A 281 -2.89 17.14 -7.47
CA GLU A 281 -3.57 17.59 -8.68
C GLU A 281 -2.57 18.14 -9.71
N GLY A 282 -2.79 17.83 -10.98
CA GLY A 282 -1.92 18.20 -12.09
C GLY A 282 -0.62 17.39 -12.21
N THR A 283 -0.34 16.47 -11.28
CA THR A 283 0.84 15.58 -11.35
C THR A 283 0.51 14.10 -11.26
N VAL A 284 -0.73 13.77 -10.93
CA VAL A 284 -1.27 12.40 -10.86
C VAL A 284 -2.63 12.39 -11.52
N GLU A 285 -2.84 11.49 -12.46
CA GLU A 285 -4.10 11.32 -13.20
C GLU A 285 -4.85 10.04 -12.80
N TRP A 286 -4.18 9.12 -12.12
CA TRP A 286 -4.68 7.79 -11.85
C TRP A 286 -4.77 7.47 -10.36
N VAL A 287 -5.90 6.90 -9.98
CA VAL A 287 -6.09 6.25 -8.67
C VAL A 287 -6.39 4.78 -8.93
N TYR A 288 -5.55 3.90 -8.42
CA TYR A 288 -5.77 2.45 -8.49
C TYR A 288 -6.25 1.95 -7.14
N ASP A 289 -7.38 1.28 -7.15
CA ASP A 289 -7.95 0.61 -5.98
C ASP A 289 -7.64 -0.88 -6.05
N CYS A 290 -6.95 -1.37 -5.02
CA CYS A 290 -6.53 -2.75 -4.91
C CYS A 290 -7.16 -3.40 -3.67
N THR A 291 -8.09 -4.30 -3.88
CA THR A 291 -8.63 -5.10 -2.79
C THR A 291 -7.83 -6.38 -2.62
N ILE A 292 -7.29 -6.60 -1.43
CA ILE A 292 -6.57 -7.82 -1.06
C ILE A 292 -7.49 -8.69 -0.19
N ALA A 293 -7.60 -9.94 -0.55
CA ALA A 293 -8.36 -10.93 0.19
C ALA A 293 -7.53 -12.22 0.38
N TYR A 294 -7.76 -12.92 1.47
CA TYR A 294 -7.07 -14.15 1.83
C TYR A 294 -8.07 -15.30 1.92
N GLU A 295 -7.70 -16.48 1.40
CA GLU A 295 -8.48 -17.69 1.63
C GLU A 295 -8.46 -18.04 3.12
N GLY A 296 -9.63 -18.32 3.70
CA GLY A 296 -9.76 -18.76 5.10
C GLY A 296 -9.58 -17.66 6.13
N THR A 297 -9.68 -16.41 5.77
CA THR A 297 -9.81 -15.34 6.78
C THR A 297 -11.17 -15.42 7.47
N PRO A 298 -11.23 -15.25 8.79
CA PRO A 298 -12.45 -15.25 9.55
C PRO A 298 -13.40 -14.10 9.18
#